data_b82b666b3e59ded48c9858db23fc5d6f
#
_entry.id   b82b666b3e59ded48c9858db23fc5d6f
#
_cell.length_a   1.000
_cell.length_b   1.000
_cell.length_c   1.000
_cell.angle_alpha   90.00
_cell.angle_beta   90.00
_cell.angle_gamma   90.00
#
_symmetry.space_group_name_H-M   'P 1'
#
loop_
_entity.id
_entity.type
_entity.pdbx_description
1 polymer ?
#
loop_
_entity_poly.entity_id
_entity_poly.type
_entity_poly.pdbx_seq_one_letter_code
_entity_poly.pdbx_strand_id
1 'polypeptide(L)'
;VFRGIRTVVAYSDSISVTGNTVEGISWENGFSNGSKNIDAISSSTSTANSNTSTIIVTNNIVRNLSTHKTGTIAGIHEDASLGTKIYQNNQLYNFYTTPGGEGGASLNGILVDGSGTSAHVVIGNQIYSLNSTEPVIGTVASIAGIKLASGTNSAIYNNRICDLSSTSTNPTVSGIEITGGTTNTIYNNRIGDLRAPAADARNPINGISITGSTAAKVYYNTINLNAVSTGTIFGSSGIFYSGEIPIPTLDLRNNIIVNNSTPNSVGRTVALRRSTGSANIIPSNYDVTSNNNLFYAGVPSTSRLIYAEG
;
A
#
# COMPACT_ATOMS: atom_id res chain seq x y z
N VAL A 1 4.72 -11.38 17.89
CA VAL A 1 4.16 -11.63 16.55
C VAL A 1 3.38 -12.94 16.57
N PHE A 2 2.15 -12.93 16.13
CA PHE A 2 1.40 -14.13 15.80
C PHE A 2 1.58 -14.46 14.32
N ARG A 3 1.81 -15.73 13.99
CA ARG A 3 1.91 -16.22 12.60
C ARG A 3 0.98 -17.41 12.42
N GLY A 4 0.03 -17.29 11.46
CA GLY A 4 -0.90 -18.38 11.13
C GLY A 4 -0.18 -19.48 10.37
N ILE A 5 0.32 -19.19 9.19
CA ILE A 5 1.17 -20.08 8.38
C ILE A 5 2.52 -19.41 8.21
N ARG A 6 3.59 -20.08 8.61
CA ARG A 6 4.95 -19.60 8.43
C ARG A 6 5.75 -20.53 7.55
N THR A 7 6.38 -19.98 6.53
CA THR A 7 7.37 -20.68 5.70
C THR A 7 8.76 -20.11 5.92
N VAL A 8 9.75 -20.98 6.04
CA VAL A 8 11.15 -20.60 6.14
C VAL A 8 11.92 -21.40 5.11
N VAL A 9 12.55 -20.73 4.16
CA VAL A 9 13.35 -21.36 3.13
C VAL A 9 14.82 -21.30 3.53
N ALA A 10 15.45 -22.44 3.66
CA ALA A 10 16.87 -22.56 4.07
C ALA A 10 17.83 -22.74 2.87
N TYR A 11 17.33 -23.26 1.75
CA TYR A 11 18.12 -23.62 0.56
C TYR A 11 17.35 -23.32 -0.74
N SER A 12 17.89 -23.68 -1.89
CA SER A 12 17.40 -23.39 -3.23
C SER A 12 16.06 -24.05 -3.63
N ASP A 13 15.23 -24.40 -2.67
CA ASP A 13 13.97 -25.10 -2.93
C ASP A 13 12.82 -24.16 -3.24
N SER A 14 11.75 -24.72 -3.78
CA SER A 14 10.48 -24.04 -4.02
C SER A 14 9.48 -24.42 -2.94
N ILE A 15 8.82 -23.43 -2.34
CA ILE A 15 7.76 -23.64 -1.37
C ILE A 15 6.46 -23.06 -1.91
N SER A 16 5.37 -23.83 -1.76
CA SER A 16 4.02 -23.38 -2.11
C SER A 16 3.10 -23.43 -0.90
N VAL A 17 2.40 -22.30 -0.67
CA VAL A 17 1.29 -22.16 0.28
C VAL A 17 0.03 -21.92 -0.53
N THR A 18 -0.80 -22.94 -0.67
CA THR A 18 -1.89 -22.94 -1.65
C THR A 18 -3.21 -23.40 -1.06
N GLY A 19 -4.30 -22.66 -1.35
CA GLY A 19 -5.67 -23.09 -1.07
C GLY A 19 -6.03 -23.11 0.43
N ASN A 20 -5.32 -22.36 1.27
CA ASN A 20 -5.58 -22.33 2.70
C ASN A 20 -6.59 -21.25 3.05
N THR A 21 -7.32 -21.45 4.15
CA THR A 21 -8.11 -20.41 4.82
C THR A 21 -7.47 -20.11 6.18
N VAL A 22 -7.13 -18.84 6.40
CA VAL A 22 -6.62 -18.33 7.67
C VAL A 22 -7.58 -17.25 8.15
N GLU A 23 -8.23 -17.48 9.29
CA GLU A 23 -9.28 -16.59 9.77
C GLU A 23 -9.41 -16.52 11.29
N GLY A 24 -10.09 -15.47 11.78
CA GLY A 24 -10.50 -15.36 13.18
C GLY A 24 -9.35 -15.11 14.14
N ILE A 25 -8.26 -14.45 13.69
CA ILE A 25 -7.12 -14.13 14.54
C ILE A 25 -7.33 -12.74 15.14
N SER A 26 -7.34 -12.65 16.46
CA SER A 26 -7.52 -11.40 17.20
C SER A 26 -6.46 -11.21 18.29
N TRP A 27 -5.92 -10.00 18.38
CA TRP A 27 -5.24 -9.52 19.57
C TRP A 27 -6.21 -8.69 20.42
N GLU A 28 -6.63 -9.26 21.56
CA GLU A 28 -7.57 -8.61 22.48
C GLU A 28 -6.86 -7.81 23.59
N ASN A 29 -7.66 -7.04 24.32
CA ASN A 29 -7.19 -6.26 25.46
C ASN A 29 -6.77 -7.19 26.61
N GLY A 30 -5.68 -6.87 27.31
CA GLY A 30 -5.22 -7.64 28.51
C GLY A 30 -3.80 -8.19 28.44
N PHE A 31 -3.13 -8.08 27.31
CA PHE A 31 -1.71 -8.45 27.21
C PHE A 31 -0.80 -7.22 27.40
N SER A 32 0.33 -7.40 28.07
CA SER A 32 1.30 -6.38 28.45
C SER A 32 1.73 -5.47 27.29
N ASN A 33 2.17 -4.25 27.62
CA ASN A 33 2.65 -3.20 26.71
C ASN A 33 3.55 -3.71 25.57
N GLY A 34 3.33 -3.15 24.37
CA GLY A 34 4.16 -3.36 23.19
C GLY A 34 3.33 -3.66 21.92
N SER A 35 3.92 -3.36 20.78
CA SER A 35 3.32 -3.60 19.46
C SER A 35 2.99 -5.08 19.23
N LYS A 36 1.83 -5.37 18.72
CA LYS A 36 1.33 -6.72 18.47
C LYS A 36 1.10 -6.92 16.98
N ASN A 37 1.94 -7.72 16.35
CA ASN A 37 1.83 -8.00 14.93
C ASN A 37 1.11 -9.32 14.67
N ILE A 38 0.27 -9.32 13.66
CA ILE A 38 -0.42 -10.50 13.11
C ILE A 38 0.05 -10.65 11.66
N ASP A 39 0.74 -11.75 11.38
CA ASP A 39 1.08 -12.18 10.03
C ASP A 39 0.29 -13.45 9.73
N ALA A 40 -0.80 -13.37 8.96
CA ALA A 40 -1.63 -14.54 8.73
C ALA A 40 -0.90 -15.60 7.90
N ILE A 41 -0.23 -15.19 6.85
CA ILE A 41 0.71 -16.02 6.08
C ILE A 41 2.03 -15.27 6.04
N SER A 42 3.12 -15.87 6.52
CA SER A 42 4.43 -15.24 6.49
C SER A 42 5.48 -16.09 5.80
N SER A 43 6.38 -15.46 5.09
CA SER A 43 7.52 -16.07 4.45
C SER A 43 8.82 -15.37 4.83
N SER A 44 9.82 -16.16 5.16
CA SER A 44 11.16 -15.67 5.45
C SER A 44 12.21 -16.58 4.83
N THR A 45 13.41 -16.04 4.56
CA THR A 45 14.56 -16.86 4.21
C THR A 45 15.48 -16.96 5.39
N SER A 46 16.11 -18.14 5.62
CA SER A 46 17.21 -18.21 6.56
C SER A 46 18.41 -17.43 6.00
N THR A 47 19.23 -16.88 6.88
CA THR A 47 20.40 -16.05 6.53
C THR A 47 21.53 -16.81 5.81
N ALA A 48 21.36 -18.10 5.53
CA ALA A 48 22.36 -18.91 4.85
C ALA A 48 22.22 -18.80 3.33
N ASN A 49 23.14 -18.12 2.77
CA ASN A 49 23.63 -18.06 1.39
C ASN A 49 23.03 -19.05 0.37
N SER A 50 22.10 -18.64 -0.40
CA SER A 50 21.92 -18.92 -1.84
C SER A 50 20.44 -18.81 -2.25
N ASN A 51 20.13 -18.24 -3.28
CA ASN A 51 19.14 -17.23 -3.52
C ASN A 51 18.29 -17.49 -4.73
N THR A 52 18.05 -18.74 -5.05
CA THR A 52 17.18 -19.16 -6.13
C THR A 52 15.83 -19.70 -5.67
N SER A 53 15.55 -19.65 -4.36
CA SER A 53 14.29 -20.18 -3.84
C SER A 53 13.09 -19.38 -4.32
N THR A 54 12.08 -20.11 -4.78
CA THR A 54 10.79 -19.53 -5.16
C THR A 54 9.76 -19.79 -4.07
N ILE A 55 9.10 -18.74 -3.57
CA ILE A 55 7.96 -18.87 -2.67
C ILE A 55 6.71 -18.49 -3.43
N ILE A 56 5.72 -19.38 -3.43
CA ILE A 56 4.44 -19.19 -4.08
C ILE A 56 3.33 -19.24 -3.03
N VAL A 57 2.62 -18.12 -2.87
CA VAL A 57 1.45 -18.00 -1.99
C VAL A 57 0.24 -17.74 -2.89
N THR A 58 -0.58 -18.77 -3.11
CA THR A 58 -1.62 -18.67 -4.14
C THR A 58 -2.96 -19.26 -3.70
N ASN A 59 -4.05 -18.64 -4.16
CA ASN A 59 -5.43 -19.10 -3.94
C ASN A 59 -5.79 -19.25 -2.45
N ASN A 60 -5.20 -18.47 -1.56
CA ASN A 60 -5.53 -18.49 -0.13
C ASN A 60 -6.61 -17.46 0.18
N ILE A 61 -7.38 -17.75 1.23
CA ILE A 61 -8.35 -16.83 1.82
C ILE A 61 -7.82 -16.43 3.19
N VAL A 62 -7.62 -15.13 3.42
CA VAL A 62 -7.23 -14.57 4.71
C VAL A 62 -8.29 -13.56 5.12
N ARG A 63 -8.91 -13.75 6.28
CA ARG A 63 -10.01 -12.88 6.70
C ARG A 63 -10.20 -12.80 8.21
N ASN A 64 -10.97 -11.81 8.65
CA ASN A 64 -11.35 -11.65 10.05
C ASN A 64 -10.13 -11.54 10.98
N LEU A 65 -9.20 -10.65 10.63
CA LEU A 65 -8.04 -10.35 11.46
C LEU A 65 -8.29 -9.05 12.22
N SER A 66 -8.02 -9.04 13.52
CA SER A 66 -8.24 -7.83 14.32
C SER A 66 -7.18 -7.59 15.37
N THR A 67 -6.97 -6.32 15.70
CA THR A 67 -6.10 -5.91 16.81
C THR A 67 -6.73 -4.78 17.59
N HIS A 68 -6.51 -4.79 18.90
CA HIS A 68 -6.85 -3.72 19.83
C HIS A 68 -5.65 -2.86 20.19
N LYS A 69 -4.47 -3.18 19.68
CA LYS A 69 -3.19 -2.59 20.03
C LYS A 69 -2.48 -1.98 18.83
N THR A 70 -1.53 -1.14 19.10
CA THR A 70 -0.53 -0.72 18.13
C THR A 70 0.18 -1.94 17.55
N GLY A 71 0.47 -1.93 16.27
CA GLY A 71 1.17 -3.03 15.60
C GLY A 71 0.79 -3.13 14.14
N THR A 72 1.18 -4.21 13.52
CA THR A 72 0.90 -4.48 12.11
C THR A 72 0.01 -5.70 11.97
N ILE A 73 -1.05 -5.57 11.20
CA ILE A 73 -1.76 -6.71 10.61
C ILE A 73 -1.33 -6.82 9.16
N ALA A 74 -0.80 -7.98 8.79
CA ALA A 74 -0.53 -8.32 7.39
C ALA A 74 -1.24 -9.63 7.04
N GLY A 75 -2.01 -9.61 5.97
CA GLY A 75 -2.61 -10.83 5.43
C GLY A 75 -1.54 -11.77 4.91
N ILE A 76 -0.65 -11.24 4.10
CA ILE A 76 0.58 -11.90 3.65
C ILE A 76 1.75 -10.99 3.99
N HIS A 77 2.73 -11.51 4.74
CA HIS A 77 3.95 -10.79 5.11
C HIS A 77 5.19 -11.50 4.58
N GLU A 78 6.01 -10.78 3.85
CA GLU A 78 7.29 -11.26 3.34
C GLU A 78 8.42 -10.42 3.94
N ASP A 79 9.25 -11.06 4.77
CA ASP A 79 10.49 -10.52 5.33
C ASP A 79 11.75 -11.23 4.78
N ALA A 80 11.60 -11.97 3.68
CA ALA A 80 12.67 -12.73 3.06
C ALA A 80 13.56 -11.85 2.18
N SER A 81 14.83 -12.15 2.13
CA SER A 81 15.83 -11.28 1.49
C SER A 81 16.11 -11.61 0.02
N LEU A 82 15.77 -12.80 -0.48
CA LEU A 82 16.33 -13.31 -1.74
C LEU A 82 15.38 -14.26 -2.48
N GLY A 83 15.58 -14.39 -3.80
CA GLY A 83 14.83 -15.28 -4.68
C GLY A 83 13.54 -14.65 -5.25
N THR A 84 12.69 -15.45 -5.85
CA THR A 84 11.43 -14.99 -6.47
C THR A 84 10.26 -15.26 -5.53
N LYS A 85 9.38 -14.27 -5.37
CA LYS A 85 8.19 -14.37 -4.54
C LYS A 85 6.95 -14.10 -5.40
N ILE A 86 5.97 -15.02 -5.34
CA ILE A 86 4.75 -14.94 -6.13
C ILE A 86 3.55 -14.97 -5.18
N TYR A 87 2.78 -13.89 -5.15
CA TYR A 87 1.53 -13.74 -4.40
C TYR A 87 0.39 -13.63 -5.39
N GLN A 88 -0.36 -14.74 -5.59
CA GLN A 88 -1.29 -14.84 -6.70
C GLN A 88 -2.69 -15.26 -6.26
N ASN A 89 -3.72 -14.58 -6.79
CA ASN A 89 -5.12 -14.95 -6.65
C ASN A 89 -5.59 -15.16 -5.20
N ASN A 90 -4.98 -14.46 -4.23
CA ASN A 90 -5.41 -14.53 -2.85
C ASN A 90 -6.57 -13.56 -2.60
N GLN A 91 -7.44 -13.90 -1.64
CA GLN A 91 -8.49 -13.03 -1.13
C GLN A 91 -8.15 -12.62 0.29
N LEU A 92 -7.93 -11.32 0.52
CA LEU A 92 -7.48 -10.75 1.78
C LEU A 92 -8.49 -9.69 2.21
N TYR A 93 -9.24 -9.94 3.29
CA TYR A 93 -10.32 -9.03 3.65
C TYR A 93 -10.76 -9.09 5.10
N ASN A 94 -11.49 -8.03 5.51
CA ASN A 94 -12.01 -7.86 6.85
C ASN A 94 -10.88 -7.86 7.91
N PHE A 95 -9.90 -6.96 7.71
CA PHE A 95 -8.90 -6.65 8.72
C PHE A 95 -9.31 -5.36 9.41
N TYR A 96 -9.32 -5.35 10.74
CA TYR A 96 -9.82 -4.18 11.45
C TYR A 96 -9.15 -3.97 12.82
N THR A 97 -9.21 -2.73 13.27
CA THR A 97 -8.89 -2.41 14.66
C THR A 97 -10.16 -2.39 15.47
N THR A 98 -10.09 -2.87 16.72
CA THR A 98 -11.24 -2.85 17.63
C THR A 98 -11.31 -1.52 18.38
N PRO A 99 -12.51 -0.96 18.61
CA PRO A 99 -12.67 0.33 19.28
C PRO A 99 -12.04 0.38 20.69
N GLY A 100 -11.50 1.54 21.07
CA GLY A 100 -10.89 1.77 22.39
C GLY A 100 -9.44 1.30 22.52
N GLY A 101 -8.80 0.96 21.41
CA GLY A 101 -7.40 0.57 21.38
C GLY A 101 -6.42 1.73 21.58
N GLU A 102 -5.14 1.40 21.69
CA GLU A 102 -4.05 2.37 21.93
C GLU A 102 -3.61 3.13 20.66
N GLY A 103 -4.26 2.85 19.52
CA GLY A 103 -4.12 3.55 18.25
C GLY A 103 -2.87 3.27 17.42
N GLY A 104 -2.91 3.69 16.16
CA GLY A 104 -1.74 3.65 15.27
C GLY A 104 -1.41 2.29 14.66
N ALA A 105 -2.36 1.37 14.57
CA ALA A 105 -2.15 0.10 13.87
C ALA A 105 -1.97 0.29 12.36
N SER A 106 -1.05 -0.48 11.76
CA SER A 106 -0.90 -0.60 10.33
C SER A 106 -1.65 -1.83 9.81
N LEU A 107 -2.52 -1.65 8.81
CA LEU A 107 -3.25 -2.74 8.17
C LEU A 107 -2.74 -2.90 6.73
N ASN A 108 -2.23 -4.07 6.41
CA ASN A 108 -1.73 -4.37 5.07
C ASN A 108 -2.38 -5.65 4.54
N GLY A 109 -2.87 -5.60 3.31
CA GLY A 109 -3.25 -6.82 2.63
C GLY A 109 -2.01 -7.68 2.37
N ILE A 110 -1.07 -7.15 1.61
CA ILE A 110 0.24 -7.75 1.34
C ILE A 110 1.33 -6.76 1.78
N LEU A 111 2.23 -7.20 2.65
CA LEU A 111 3.39 -6.44 3.13
C LEU A 111 4.68 -7.15 2.69
N VAL A 112 5.52 -6.43 1.98
CA VAL A 112 6.86 -6.84 1.58
C VAL A 112 7.86 -5.84 2.15
N ASP A 113 8.56 -6.21 3.21
CA ASP A 113 9.53 -5.32 3.88
C ASP A 113 10.89 -5.98 4.18
N GLY A 114 11.10 -7.18 3.68
CA GLY A 114 12.39 -7.84 3.75
C GLY A 114 13.51 -7.04 3.09
N SER A 115 14.68 -7.03 3.69
CA SER A 115 15.86 -6.28 3.23
C SER A 115 16.61 -7.03 2.14
N GLY A 116 16.16 -7.07 0.92
CA GLY A 116 16.90 -7.84 -0.07
C GLY A 116 16.64 -7.53 -1.53
N THR A 117 17.25 -8.35 -2.37
CA THR A 117 17.19 -8.24 -3.83
C THR A 117 16.16 -9.18 -4.45
N SER A 118 15.15 -9.59 -3.70
CA SER A 118 14.05 -10.44 -4.20
C SER A 118 13.31 -9.80 -5.37
N ALA A 119 12.87 -10.61 -6.32
CA ALA A 119 11.88 -10.21 -7.30
C ALA A 119 10.48 -10.59 -6.81
N HIS A 120 9.54 -9.67 -6.85
CA HIS A 120 8.19 -9.91 -6.38
C HIS A 120 7.18 -9.87 -7.54
N VAL A 121 6.28 -10.83 -7.57
CA VAL A 121 5.14 -10.88 -8.48
C VAL A 121 3.86 -10.90 -7.63
N VAL A 122 3.11 -9.81 -7.66
CA VAL A 122 1.84 -9.66 -6.93
C VAL A 122 0.72 -9.57 -7.94
N ILE A 123 0.00 -10.66 -8.16
CA ILE A 123 -0.92 -10.80 -9.29
C ILE A 123 -2.31 -11.30 -8.89
N GLY A 124 -3.35 -10.67 -9.42
CA GLY A 124 -4.72 -11.20 -9.37
C GLY A 124 -5.34 -11.25 -7.97
N ASN A 125 -4.76 -10.58 -6.97
CA ASN A 125 -5.27 -10.61 -5.62
C ASN A 125 -6.48 -9.68 -5.46
N GLN A 126 -7.39 -10.06 -4.57
CA GLN A 126 -8.53 -9.25 -4.14
C GLN A 126 -8.31 -8.82 -2.70
N ILE A 127 -8.20 -7.52 -2.47
CA ILE A 127 -7.91 -6.93 -1.17
C ILE A 127 -8.99 -5.90 -0.86
N TYR A 128 -9.74 -6.10 0.22
CA TYR A 128 -10.85 -5.22 0.56
C TYR A 128 -11.25 -5.29 2.04
N SER A 129 -12.02 -4.31 2.49
CA SER A 129 -12.47 -4.19 3.88
C SER A 129 -11.32 -4.18 4.90
N LEU A 130 -10.34 -3.31 4.67
CA LEU A 130 -9.31 -3.01 5.65
C LEU A 130 -9.69 -1.72 6.37
N ASN A 131 -10.12 -1.81 7.64
CA ASN A 131 -10.77 -0.71 8.34
C ASN A 131 -10.13 -0.43 9.71
N SER A 132 -9.50 0.73 9.86
CA SER A 132 -9.07 1.23 11.16
C SER A 132 -10.13 2.17 11.73
N THR A 133 -10.74 1.78 12.86
CA THR A 133 -11.85 2.52 13.48
C THR A 133 -11.40 3.40 14.65
N GLU A 134 -10.11 3.59 14.85
CA GLU A 134 -9.62 4.29 16.02
C GLU A 134 -9.46 5.79 15.78
N PRO A 135 -10.17 6.63 16.56
CA PRO A 135 -9.95 8.06 16.57
C PRO A 135 -8.75 8.40 17.47
N VAL A 136 -7.53 8.01 17.09
CA VAL A 136 -6.37 8.35 17.90
C VAL A 136 -5.76 9.66 17.44
N ILE A 137 -5.81 10.64 18.32
CA ILE A 137 -5.12 11.92 18.14
C ILE A 137 -3.61 11.68 18.23
N GLY A 138 -2.89 11.96 17.14
CA GLY A 138 -1.43 11.99 17.15
C GLY A 138 -0.70 10.73 16.71
N THR A 139 -1.38 9.63 16.43
CA THR A 139 -0.76 8.43 15.84
C THR A 139 -1.15 8.25 14.38
N VAL A 140 -0.17 7.90 13.55
CA VAL A 140 -0.41 7.65 12.12
C VAL A 140 -0.95 6.23 11.97
N ALA A 141 -2.23 6.10 11.62
CA ALA A 141 -2.78 4.84 11.14
C ALA A 141 -2.43 4.69 9.65
N SER A 142 -1.74 3.63 9.29
CA SER A 142 -1.39 3.35 7.89
C SER A 142 -2.19 2.17 7.38
N ILE A 143 -2.86 2.34 6.26
CA ILE A 143 -3.57 1.26 5.57
C ILE A 143 -3.04 1.18 4.14
N ALA A 144 -2.59 0.00 3.76
CA ALA A 144 -2.18 -0.27 2.39
C ALA A 144 -2.79 -1.59 1.90
N GLY A 145 -3.36 -1.56 0.70
CA GLY A 145 -3.75 -2.81 0.05
C GLY A 145 -2.51 -3.67 -0.21
N ILE A 146 -1.52 -3.11 -0.89
CA ILE A 146 -0.21 -3.71 -1.13
C ILE A 146 0.86 -2.70 -0.74
N LYS A 147 1.77 -3.09 0.16
CA LYS A 147 2.95 -2.30 0.52
C LYS A 147 4.22 -3.05 0.13
N LEU A 148 5.08 -2.37 -0.63
CA LEU A 148 6.35 -2.91 -1.10
C LEU A 148 7.48 -1.96 -0.72
N ALA A 149 8.36 -2.41 0.19
CA ALA A 149 9.47 -1.62 0.71
C ALA A 149 10.84 -2.08 0.21
N SER A 150 10.90 -3.18 -0.56
CA SER A 150 12.16 -3.75 -1.02
C SER A 150 12.00 -4.45 -2.37
N GLY A 151 13.08 -5.03 -2.88
CA GLY A 151 13.10 -5.84 -4.09
C GLY A 151 13.82 -5.19 -5.26
N THR A 152 14.11 -5.98 -6.28
CA THR A 152 14.83 -5.49 -7.48
C THR A 152 13.88 -5.21 -8.65
N ASN A 153 13.30 -6.23 -9.22
CA ASN A 153 12.39 -6.12 -10.37
C ASN A 153 11.02 -6.67 -9.96
N SER A 154 10.18 -5.80 -9.40
CA SER A 154 8.87 -6.23 -8.91
C SER A 154 7.76 -5.88 -9.88
N ALA A 155 6.78 -6.79 -10.00
CA ALA A 155 5.59 -6.60 -10.82
C ALA A 155 4.32 -6.74 -9.98
N ILE A 156 3.45 -5.70 -9.99
CA ILE A 156 2.18 -5.66 -9.27
C ILE A 156 1.08 -5.46 -10.31
N TYR A 157 0.28 -6.50 -10.57
CA TYR A 157 -0.69 -6.39 -11.65
C TYR A 157 -1.95 -7.23 -11.48
N ASN A 158 -2.99 -6.82 -12.19
CA ASN A 158 -4.31 -7.45 -12.18
C ASN A 158 -4.95 -7.54 -10.77
N ASN A 159 -4.51 -6.73 -9.80
CA ASN A 159 -5.08 -6.75 -8.47
C ASN A 159 -6.31 -5.84 -8.40
N ARG A 160 -7.27 -6.23 -7.54
CA ARG A 160 -8.42 -5.41 -7.17
C ARG A 160 -8.30 -5.00 -5.72
N ILE A 161 -8.25 -3.69 -5.48
CA ILE A 161 -8.07 -3.10 -4.15
C ILE A 161 -9.18 -2.09 -3.91
N CYS A 162 -9.98 -2.28 -2.88
CA CYS A 162 -11.09 -1.36 -2.56
C CYS A 162 -11.51 -1.46 -1.10
N ASP A 163 -12.35 -0.52 -0.66
CA ASP A 163 -12.91 -0.51 0.69
C ASP A 163 -11.81 -0.48 1.77
N LEU A 164 -10.89 0.48 1.65
CA LEU A 164 -9.88 0.76 2.67
C LEU A 164 -10.26 2.04 3.41
N SER A 165 -10.33 2.01 4.75
CA SER A 165 -10.83 3.14 5.53
C SER A 165 -10.10 3.35 6.85
N SER A 166 -9.76 4.60 7.17
CA SER A 166 -9.25 4.97 8.50
C SER A 166 -10.03 6.16 9.07
N THR A 167 -10.47 6.05 10.32
CA THR A 167 -11.10 7.16 11.06
C THR A 167 -10.10 8.01 11.85
N SER A 168 -8.80 7.73 11.76
CA SER A 168 -7.76 8.59 12.33
C SER A 168 -7.81 10.01 11.75
N THR A 169 -7.40 10.99 12.52
CA THR A 169 -7.26 12.38 12.05
C THR A 169 -6.01 12.60 11.18
N ASN A 170 -5.01 11.74 11.30
CA ASN A 170 -3.79 11.80 10.49
C ASN A 170 -3.45 10.42 9.87
N PRO A 171 -4.30 9.89 9.00
CA PRO A 171 -4.06 8.58 8.41
C PRO A 171 -3.23 8.68 7.14
N THR A 172 -2.67 7.52 6.72
CA THR A 172 -2.28 7.27 5.35
C THR A 172 -3.08 6.09 4.81
N VAL A 173 -3.87 6.28 3.77
CA VAL A 173 -4.65 5.23 3.12
C VAL A 173 -4.20 5.12 1.66
N SER A 174 -3.55 4.04 1.32
CA SER A 174 -3.00 3.80 -0.02
C SER A 174 -3.53 2.50 -0.62
N GLY A 175 -3.90 2.53 -1.89
CA GLY A 175 -4.21 1.29 -2.60
C GLY A 175 -2.93 0.45 -2.76
N ILE A 176 -1.91 1.03 -3.40
CA ILE A 176 -0.57 0.47 -3.53
C ILE A 176 0.44 1.49 -2.99
N GLU A 177 1.32 1.04 -2.11
CA GLU A 177 2.38 1.86 -1.50
C GLU A 177 3.75 1.26 -1.84
N ILE A 178 4.59 2.03 -2.52
CA ILE A 178 5.97 1.67 -2.87
C ILE A 178 6.92 2.57 -2.09
N THR A 179 7.61 1.99 -1.11
CA THR A 179 8.58 2.72 -0.27
C THR A 179 10.03 2.30 -0.53
N GLY A 180 10.23 1.35 -1.47
CA GLY A 180 11.57 0.89 -1.83
C GLY A 180 11.60 0.08 -3.12
N GLY A 181 12.74 -0.55 -3.35
CA GLY A 181 13.00 -1.35 -4.55
C GLY A 181 13.71 -0.57 -5.65
N THR A 182 14.23 -1.28 -6.66
CA THR A 182 14.93 -0.64 -7.78
C THR A 182 13.98 -0.34 -8.93
N THR A 183 13.38 -1.35 -9.53
CA THR A 183 12.38 -1.17 -10.60
C THR A 183 11.06 -1.82 -10.21
N ASN A 184 10.01 -1.01 -10.18
CA ASN A 184 8.67 -1.48 -9.88
C ASN A 184 7.76 -1.23 -11.08
N THR A 185 7.12 -2.30 -11.59
CA THR A 185 6.14 -2.22 -12.68
C THR A 185 4.74 -2.50 -12.12
N ILE A 186 3.86 -1.51 -12.19
CA ILE A 186 2.51 -1.53 -11.62
C ILE A 186 1.53 -1.39 -12.78
N TYR A 187 0.76 -2.46 -13.09
CA TYR A 187 -0.10 -2.40 -14.26
C TYR A 187 -1.40 -3.20 -14.14
N ASN A 188 -2.41 -2.78 -14.88
CA ASN A 188 -3.73 -3.40 -14.91
C ASN A 188 -4.40 -3.57 -13.52
N ASN A 189 -4.06 -2.74 -12.53
CA ASN A 189 -4.72 -2.80 -11.24
C ASN A 189 -5.98 -1.92 -11.24
N ARG A 190 -6.96 -2.31 -10.42
CA ARG A 190 -8.17 -1.53 -10.14
C ARG A 190 -8.18 -1.11 -8.68
N ILE A 191 -8.15 0.20 -8.44
CA ILE A 191 -8.06 0.79 -7.10
C ILE A 191 -9.21 1.78 -6.93
N GLY A 192 -9.94 1.67 -5.84
CA GLY A 192 -11.02 2.62 -5.53
C GLY A 192 -11.56 2.46 -4.12
N ASP A 193 -12.52 3.30 -3.78
CA ASP A 193 -13.17 3.31 -2.47
C ASP A 193 -12.15 3.36 -1.30
N LEU A 194 -11.23 4.32 -1.37
CA LEU A 194 -10.31 4.65 -0.29
C LEU A 194 -10.90 5.80 0.51
N ARG A 195 -10.99 5.66 1.84
CA ARG A 195 -11.72 6.61 2.71
C ARG A 195 -10.89 7.01 3.93
N ALA A 196 -11.02 8.28 4.31
CA ALA A 196 -10.45 8.85 5.52
C ALA A 196 -11.39 9.93 6.10
N PRO A 197 -12.57 9.50 6.64
CA PRO A 197 -13.67 10.42 6.92
C PRO A 197 -13.40 11.45 8.02
N ALA A 198 -12.39 11.27 8.85
CA ALA A 198 -11.99 12.22 9.91
C ALA A 198 -10.62 12.86 9.64
N ALA A 199 -10.00 12.60 8.49
CA ALA A 199 -8.65 13.05 8.22
C ALA A 199 -8.55 14.60 8.19
N ASP A 200 -7.56 15.10 8.91
CA ASP A 200 -7.16 16.51 8.93
C ASP A 200 -5.71 16.64 8.40
N ALA A 201 -5.52 16.26 7.14
CA ALA A 201 -4.21 16.18 6.50
C ALA A 201 -4.30 16.54 5.01
N ARG A 202 -3.20 17.07 4.45
CA ARG A 202 -3.16 17.55 3.07
C ARG A 202 -3.22 16.45 2.02
N ASN A 203 -2.78 15.23 2.34
CA ASN A 203 -2.71 14.11 1.40
C ASN A 203 -2.85 12.74 2.08
N PRO A 204 -3.94 12.49 2.83
CA PRO A 204 -4.12 11.21 3.55
C PRO A 204 -4.50 10.04 2.64
N ILE A 205 -4.96 10.29 1.43
CA ILE A 205 -5.43 9.25 0.50
C ILE A 205 -4.61 9.27 -0.79
N ASN A 206 -4.11 8.09 -1.17
CA ASN A 206 -3.38 7.89 -2.41
C ASN A 206 -3.84 6.61 -3.11
N GLY A 207 -4.24 6.69 -4.37
CA GLY A 207 -4.47 5.48 -5.16
C GLY A 207 -3.21 4.65 -5.26
N ILE A 208 -2.14 5.23 -5.78
CA ILE A 208 -0.78 4.68 -5.78
C ILE A 208 0.16 5.72 -5.16
N SER A 209 0.96 5.31 -4.16
CA SER A 209 1.99 6.12 -3.52
C SER A 209 3.37 5.56 -3.82
N ILE A 210 4.29 6.39 -4.32
CA ILE A 210 5.67 6.00 -4.68
C ILE A 210 6.63 6.96 -4.00
N THR A 211 7.20 6.54 -2.87
CA THR A 211 8.10 7.37 -2.06
C THR A 211 9.54 6.88 -2.04
N GLY A 212 9.78 5.63 -2.46
CA GLY A 212 11.10 5.06 -2.56
C GLY A 212 11.14 4.03 -3.70
N SER A 213 11.91 4.31 -4.73
CA SER A 213 12.16 3.42 -5.87
C SER A 213 13.19 4.10 -6.74
N THR A 214 13.98 3.36 -7.51
CA THR A 214 14.84 4.00 -8.53
C THR A 214 14.04 4.29 -9.79
N ALA A 215 13.17 3.37 -10.20
CA ALA A 215 12.28 3.53 -11.34
C ALA A 215 10.91 2.92 -11.05
N ALA A 216 9.86 3.64 -11.41
CA ALA A 216 8.48 3.17 -11.33
C ALA A 216 7.81 3.28 -12.71
N LYS A 217 7.28 2.16 -13.17
CA LYS A 217 6.51 2.05 -14.42
C LYS A 217 5.06 1.78 -14.06
N VAL A 218 4.17 2.68 -14.40
CA VAL A 218 2.75 2.62 -14.00
C VAL A 218 1.88 2.64 -15.26
N TYR A 219 1.31 1.49 -15.62
CA TYR A 219 0.67 1.30 -16.90
C TYR A 219 -0.73 0.70 -16.77
N TYR A 220 -1.68 1.16 -17.55
CA TYR A 220 -3.02 0.57 -17.68
C TYR A 220 -3.78 0.42 -16.35
N ASN A 221 -3.47 1.20 -15.31
CA ASN A 221 -4.21 1.13 -14.06
C ASN A 221 -5.49 1.97 -14.13
N THR A 222 -6.51 1.52 -13.41
CA THR A 222 -7.74 2.28 -13.19
C THR A 222 -7.81 2.68 -11.72
N ILE A 223 -7.79 3.98 -11.44
CA ILE A 223 -7.90 4.55 -10.10
C ILE A 223 -9.16 5.42 -10.07
N ASN A 224 -10.06 5.15 -9.12
CA ASN A 224 -11.27 5.94 -8.90
C ASN A 224 -11.43 6.28 -7.43
N LEU A 225 -11.19 7.54 -7.08
CA LEU A 225 -11.31 8.07 -5.72
C LEU A 225 -12.52 9.01 -5.62
N ASN A 226 -13.26 8.89 -4.52
CA ASN A 226 -14.42 9.73 -4.23
C ASN A 226 -14.55 9.93 -2.70
N ALA A 227 -13.50 10.40 -2.07
CA ALA A 227 -13.42 10.53 -0.62
C ALA A 227 -13.87 11.91 -0.15
N VAL A 228 -14.42 11.93 1.06
CA VAL A 228 -14.78 13.14 1.81
C VAL A 228 -14.21 13.02 3.22
N SER A 229 -13.98 14.16 3.87
CA SER A 229 -13.57 14.22 5.27
C SER A 229 -14.32 15.32 6.00
N THR A 230 -14.50 15.14 7.31
CA THR A 230 -14.99 16.20 8.23
C THR A 230 -13.85 17.03 8.83
N GLY A 231 -12.59 16.65 8.60
CA GLY A 231 -11.41 17.41 9.04
C GLY A 231 -11.32 18.76 8.36
N THR A 232 -10.62 19.70 9.01
CA THR A 232 -10.48 21.07 8.49
C THR A 232 -9.61 21.14 7.25
N ILE A 233 -8.63 20.24 7.14
CA ILE A 233 -7.74 20.13 5.97
C ILE A 233 -7.90 18.74 5.39
N PHE A 234 -8.25 18.65 4.12
CA PHE A 234 -8.34 17.34 3.45
C PHE A 234 -7.97 17.45 1.98
N GLY A 235 -7.16 16.51 1.52
CA GLY A 235 -6.82 16.35 0.13
C GLY A 235 -6.57 14.88 -0.23
N SER A 236 -6.34 14.62 -1.50
CA SER A 236 -6.11 13.26 -2.00
C SER A 236 -5.33 13.28 -3.31
N SER A 237 -4.69 12.18 -3.62
CA SER A 237 -3.95 12.02 -4.87
C SER A 237 -4.33 10.70 -5.56
N GLY A 238 -4.59 10.75 -6.85
CA GLY A 238 -4.71 9.54 -7.65
C GLY A 238 -3.39 8.77 -7.64
N ILE A 239 -2.32 9.43 -8.08
CA ILE A 239 -0.94 8.98 -7.91
C ILE A 239 -0.16 10.05 -7.16
N PHE A 240 0.57 9.64 -6.12
CA PHE A 240 1.56 10.43 -5.41
C PHE A 240 2.95 9.86 -5.63
N TYR A 241 3.93 10.71 -5.94
CA TYR A 241 5.32 10.28 -6.05
C TYR A 241 6.28 11.30 -5.43
N SER A 242 7.41 10.79 -4.94
CA SER A 242 8.39 11.61 -4.25
C SER A 242 9.23 12.45 -5.20
N GLY A 243 9.47 13.68 -4.80
CA GLY A 243 10.53 14.54 -5.35
C GLY A 243 11.83 14.49 -4.54
N GLU A 244 11.88 13.68 -3.44
CA GLU A 244 13.06 13.53 -2.59
C GLU A 244 14.06 12.53 -3.15
N ILE A 245 15.32 12.65 -2.72
CA ILE A 245 16.40 11.76 -3.15
C ILE A 245 16.34 10.42 -2.35
N PRO A 246 16.46 9.27 -3.00
CA PRO A 246 16.62 9.06 -4.44
C PRO A 246 15.33 9.37 -5.21
N ILE A 247 15.45 10.21 -6.24
CA ILE A 247 14.29 10.65 -7.03
C ILE A 247 13.89 9.51 -7.97
N PRO A 248 12.70 8.89 -7.82
CA PRO A 248 12.27 7.84 -8.72
C PRO A 248 11.95 8.39 -10.11
N THR A 249 12.42 7.72 -11.15
CA THR A 249 11.90 7.98 -12.50
C THR A 249 10.51 7.39 -12.62
N LEU A 250 9.53 8.21 -13.01
CA LEU A 250 8.13 7.81 -13.13
C LEU A 250 7.69 7.78 -14.59
N ASP A 251 7.43 6.60 -15.13
CA ASP A 251 6.85 6.38 -16.46
C ASP A 251 5.38 6.00 -16.35
N LEU A 252 4.50 6.87 -16.84
CA LEU A 252 3.03 6.69 -16.79
C LEU A 252 2.47 6.50 -18.19
N ARG A 253 1.78 5.36 -18.44
CA ARG A 253 1.15 5.11 -19.74
C ARG A 253 -0.22 4.47 -19.62
N ASN A 254 -1.15 4.97 -20.41
CA ASN A 254 -2.49 4.38 -20.58
C ASN A 254 -3.26 4.17 -19.25
N ASN A 255 -3.05 5.03 -18.24
CA ASN A 255 -3.79 4.95 -17.00
C ASN A 255 -5.08 5.75 -17.09
N ILE A 256 -6.10 5.32 -16.35
CA ILE A 256 -7.33 6.05 -16.08
C ILE A 256 -7.32 6.45 -14.60
N ILE A 257 -7.18 7.74 -14.33
CA ILE A 257 -7.08 8.29 -12.99
C ILE A 257 -8.17 9.32 -12.78
N VAL A 258 -9.20 8.93 -12.02
CA VAL A 258 -10.35 9.76 -11.68
C VAL A 258 -10.34 10.03 -10.19
N ASN A 259 -10.17 11.28 -9.79
CA ASN A 259 -10.21 11.70 -8.40
C ASN A 259 -11.32 12.74 -8.19
N ASN A 260 -12.46 12.29 -7.71
CA ASN A 260 -13.63 13.10 -7.40
C ASN A 260 -13.74 13.48 -5.92
N SER A 261 -12.70 13.24 -5.13
CA SER A 261 -12.71 13.55 -3.70
C SER A 261 -12.99 15.04 -3.46
N THR A 262 -13.59 15.35 -2.32
CA THR A 262 -13.92 16.73 -1.95
C THR A 262 -12.83 17.31 -1.06
N PRO A 263 -12.03 18.27 -1.54
CA PRO A 263 -10.98 18.87 -0.75
C PRO A 263 -11.55 19.86 0.28
N ASN A 264 -10.90 19.99 1.46
CA ASN A 264 -11.24 20.96 2.47
C ASN A 264 -10.10 21.97 2.67
N SER A 265 -10.45 23.26 2.82
CA SER A 265 -9.51 24.37 3.08
C SER A 265 -8.33 24.38 2.09
N VAL A 266 -7.10 24.27 2.60
CA VAL A 266 -5.86 24.26 1.80
C VAL A 266 -5.53 22.88 1.22
N GLY A 267 -6.33 21.87 1.47
CA GLY A 267 -6.21 20.57 0.86
C GLY A 267 -6.51 20.60 -0.63
N ARG A 268 -5.99 19.65 -1.38
CA ARG A 268 -6.17 19.59 -2.83
C ARG A 268 -6.54 18.19 -3.28
N THR A 269 -7.47 18.09 -4.20
CA THR A 269 -7.77 16.89 -4.96
C THR A 269 -6.94 16.91 -6.24
N VAL A 270 -6.06 15.92 -6.38
CA VAL A 270 -5.06 15.92 -7.45
C VAL A 270 -5.07 14.56 -8.18
N ALA A 271 -4.97 14.56 -9.49
CA ALA A 271 -4.82 13.31 -10.23
C ALA A 271 -3.39 12.78 -10.12
N LEU A 272 -2.38 13.62 -10.33
CA LEU A 272 -0.95 13.31 -10.22
C LEU A 272 -0.27 14.34 -9.33
N ARG A 273 0.22 13.92 -8.16
CA ARG A 273 0.93 14.79 -7.21
C ARG A 273 2.39 14.37 -7.07
N ARG A 274 3.28 15.35 -7.12
CA ARG A 274 4.69 15.21 -6.74
C ARG A 274 4.94 15.91 -5.40
N SER A 275 5.73 15.31 -4.50
CA SER A 275 6.18 16.07 -3.33
C SER A 275 7.20 17.15 -3.76
N THR A 276 7.28 18.23 -2.98
CA THR A 276 8.41 19.16 -3.13
C THR A 276 9.70 18.43 -2.79
N GLY A 277 10.69 18.52 -3.66
CA GLY A 277 12.02 17.98 -3.39
C GLY A 277 12.86 18.97 -2.57
N SER A 278 13.76 18.45 -1.74
CA SER A 278 14.72 19.26 -0.97
C SER A 278 15.79 19.95 -1.82
N ALA A 279 15.92 19.58 -3.08
CA ALA A 279 16.78 20.26 -4.04
C ALA A 279 15.92 20.92 -5.12
N ASN A 280 16.24 22.17 -5.44
CA ASN A 280 15.72 22.88 -6.63
C ASN A 280 16.16 22.20 -7.94
N ILE A 281 16.10 20.87 -7.98
CA ILE A 281 16.48 20.11 -9.16
C ILE A 281 15.23 19.98 -10.03
N ILE A 282 15.08 20.91 -10.94
CA ILE A 282 14.36 20.67 -12.16
C ILE A 282 15.35 19.93 -13.07
N PRO A 283 15.10 18.69 -13.42
CA PRO A 283 13.94 18.30 -14.18
C PRO A 283 12.96 17.44 -13.38
N SER A 284 11.71 17.48 -13.83
CA SER A 284 10.71 16.53 -13.36
C SER A 284 11.25 15.12 -13.57
N ASN A 285 11.21 14.30 -12.53
CA ASN A 285 11.48 12.86 -12.66
C ASN A 285 10.34 12.11 -13.39
N TYR A 286 9.51 12.83 -14.09
CA TYR A 286 8.49 12.34 -15.00
C TYR A 286 9.16 11.93 -16.31
N ASP A 287 9.06 10.66 -16.67
CA ASP A 287 9.72 10.14 -17.86
C ASP A 287 9.06 10.71 -19.14
N VAL A 288 9.88 11.12 -20.09
CA VAL A 288 9.43 11.69 -21.38
C VAL A 288 8.62 10.72 -22.23
N THR A 289 8.70 9.43 -21.95
CA THR A 289 7.92 8.38 -22.62
C THR A 289 6.50 8.23 -22.08
N SER A 290 6.18 8.94 -20.98
CA SER A 290 4.83 8.93 -20.39
C SER A 290 3.80 9.49 -21.36
N ASN A 291 2.73 8.72 -21.63
CA ASN A 291 1.72 9.12 -22.61
C ASN A 291 0.35 8.46 -22.37
N ASN A 292 -0.64 8.91 -23.12
CA ASN A 292 -1.98 8.31 -23.22
C ASN A 292 -2.70 8.11 -21.87
N ASN A 293 -2.45 8.96 -20.86
CA ASN A 293 -3.15 8.88 -19.60
C ASN A 293 -4.40 9.75 -19.62
N LEU A 294 -5.48 9.26 -18.99
CA LEU A 294 -6.64 10.05 -18.66
C LEU A 294 -6.50 10.52 -17.20
N PHE A 295 -6.45 11.82 -17.00
CA PHE A 295 -6.43 12.44 -15.68
C PHE A 295 -7.69 13.29 -15.48
N TYR A 296 -8.39 13.08 -14.38
CA TYR A 296 -9.54 13.87 -13.97
C TYR A 296 -9.50 14.12 -12.46
N ALA A 297 -9.66 15.37 -12.06
CA ALA A 297 -9.70 15.77 -10.65
C ALA A 297 -10.92 16.65 -10.32
N GLY A 298 -12.03 16.44 -11.06
CA GLY A 298 -13.21 17.27 -10.96
C GLY A 298 -13.11 18.54 -11.82
N VAL A 299 -14.04 19.48 -11.62
CA VAL A 299 -14.01 20.78 -12.31
C VAL A 299 -12.76 21.55 -11.86
N PRO A 300 -11.90 22.01 -12.78
CA PRO A 300 -10.64 22.68 -12.44
C PRO A 300 -10.85 23.89 -11.53
N SER A 301 -10.01 23.99 -10.49
CA SER A 301 -10.00 25.10 -9.54
C SER A 301 -8.64 25.17 -8.84
N THR A 302 -8.45 26.10 -7.89
CA THR A 302 -7.24 26.17 -7.07
C THR A 302 -7.02 24.95 -6.17
N SER A 303 -8.07 24.17 -5.91
CA SER A 303 -8.04 22.96 -5.06
C SER A 303 -8.28 21.65 -5.83
N ARG A 304 -8.54 21.71 -7.14
CA ARG A 304 -8.78 20.55 -8.02
C ARG A 304 -7.87 20.61 -9.23
N LEU A 305 -6.83 19.79 -9.24
CA LEU A 305 -5.72 19.93 -10.16
C LEU A 305 -5.39 18.58 -10.83
N ILE A 306 -5.09 18.63 -12.11
CA ILE A 306 -4.53 17.46 -12.81
C ILE A 306 -3.13 17.14 -12.26
N TYR A 307 -2.31 18.16 -12.07
CA TYR A 307 -0.96 18.04 -11.49
C TYR A 307 -0.76 19.08 -10.39
N ALA A 308 -0.08 18.67 -9.33
CA ALA A 308 0.39 19.57 -8.28
C ALA A 308 1.77 19.16 -7.77
N GLU A 309 2.53 20.14 -7.34
CA GLU A 309 3.75 19.98 -6.57
C GLU A 309 3.53 20.51 -5.14
N GLY A 310 3.91 19.70 -4.13
CA GLY A 310 3.73 20.03 -2.72
C GLY A 310 2.47 19.50 -2.05
#